data_d6370797bf66bfc523c27f7d9b4559ab
#
_entry.id   d6370797bf66bfc523c27f7d9b4559ab
#
_cell.length_a   1.000
_cell.length_b   1.000
_cell.length_c   1.000
_cell.angle_alpha   90.00
_cell.angle_beta   90.00
_cell.angle_gamma   90.00
#
_symmetry.space_group_name_H-M   'P 1'
#
loop_
_entity.id
_entity.type
_entity.pdbx_description
1 polymer ?
#
loop_
_entity_poly.entity_id
_entity_poly.type
_entity_poly.pdbx_seq_one_letter_code
_entity_poly.pdbx_strand_id
1 'polypeptide(L)'
;METQDNAAFIRNLFDAFNDHDPDHAAAMVSEDFELVDFAAESQIFRGQQGLRQWLQIFLTAFPDAKVELTSVVATGGDWVFTEFVGRGTHRGPLVGPAGTILPTGRRIELPVGELLRVEEGKITLVHTYYDGATLMRQLGVFPPRPEVLGRILIYQAKKLRSRVRERR
;
A
#
# COMPACT_ATOMS: atom_id res chain seq x y z
N MET A 1 21.38 3.47 -18.62
CA MET A 1 20.32 4.49 -18.68
C MET A 1 20.58 5.48 -17.55
N GLU A 2 20.55 6.77 -17.82
CA GLU A 2 20.95 7.76 -16.81
C GLU A 2 19.85 7.95 -15.74
N THR A 3 20.26 8.39 -14.55
CA THR A 3 19.39 8.59 -13.37
C THR A 3 18.14 9.43 -13.67
N GLN A 4 18.24 10.37 -14.60
CA GLN A 4 17.14 11.24 -15.00
C GLN A 4 16.08 10.49 -15.83
N ASP A 5 16.49 9.46 -16.59
CA ASP A 5 15.59 8.64 -17.40
C ASP A 5 14.73 7.72 -16.52
N ASN A 6 15.32 7.13 -15.46
CA ASN A 6 14.56 6.27 -14.53
C ASN A 6 13.48 7.06 -13.78
N ALA A 7 13.77 8.29 -13.33
CA ALA A 7 12.77 9.13 -12.67
C ALA A 7 11.61 9.52 -13.61
N ALA A 8 11.90 9.82 -14.87
CA ALA A 8 10.88 10.11 -15.89
C ALA A 8 10.04 8.86 -16.21
N PHE A 9 10.71 7.71 -16.33
CA PHE A 9 10.06 6.42 -16.57
C PHE A 9 9.09 6.04 -15.44
N ILE A 10 9.50 6.23 -14.18
CA ILE A 10 8.64 5.96 -13.04
C ILE A 10 7.44 6.92 -12.98
N ARG A 11 7.60 8.21 -13.35
CA ARG A 11 6.46 9.13 -13.43
C ARG A 11 5.39 8.63 -14.40
N ASN A 12 5.79 8.06 -15.54
CA ASN A 12 4.86 7.47 -16.50
C ASN A 12 4.06 6.29 -15.91
N LEU A 13 4.65 5.49 -15.01
CA LEU A 13 3.90 4.46 -14.28
C LEU A 13 2.77 5.06 -13.42
N PHE A 14 3.05 6.16 -12.72
CA PHE A 14 2.05 6.86 -11.90
C PHE A 14 0.96 7.53 -12.77
N ASP A 15 1.33 8.03 -13.94
CA ASP A 15 0.35 8.55 -14.92
C ASP A 15 -0.58 7.43 -15.40
N ALA A 16 -0.05 6.23 -15.75
CA ALA A 16 -0.84 5.08 -16.13
C ALA A 16 -1.82 4.64 -15.01
N PHE A 17 -1.39 4.68 -13.73
CA PHE A 17 -2.28 4.44 -12.60
C PHE A 17 -3.41 5.48 -12.55
N ASN A 18 -3.07 6.76 -12.68
CA ASN A 18 -4.02 7.87 -12.65
C ASN A 18 -5.01 7.84 -13.83
N ASP A 19 -4.59 7.30 -14.96
CA ASP A 19 -5.45 7.10 -16.12
C ASP A 19 -6.32 5.83 -16.00
N HIS A 20 -6.13 5.06 -14.92
CA HIS A 20 -6.75 3.75 -14.70
C HIS A 20 -6.49 2.77 -15.84
N ASP A 21 -5.26 2.80 -16.36
CA ASP A 21 -4.79 1.93 -17.45
C ASP A 21 -3.82 0.83 -16.92
N PRO A 22 -4.35 -0.29 -16.40
CA PRO A 22 -3.53 -1.39 -15.89
C PRO A 22 -2.74 -2.10 -16.99
N ASP A 23 -3.16 -2.01 -18.26
CA ASP A 23 -2.43 -2.63 -19.37
C ASP A 23 -1.19 -1.82 -19.71
N HIS A 24 -1.28 -0.50 -19.73
CA HIS A 24 -0.11 0.37 -19.90
C HIS A 24 0.88 0.16 -18.75
N ALA A 25 0.43 0.19 -17.49
CA ALA A 25 1.28 -0.08 -16.34
C ALA A 25 1.97 -1.46 -16.44
N ALA A 26 1.22 -2.49 -16.80
CA ALA A 26 1.75 -3.85 -16.94
C ALA A 26 2.77 -3.98 -18.09
N ALA A 27 2.64 -3.20 -19.17
CA ALA A 27 3.63 -3.17 -20.23
C ALA A 27 4.99 -2.58 -19.81
N MET A 28 5.04 -1.86 -18.67
CA MET A 28 6.26 -1.26 -18.13
C MET A 28 7.08 -2.21 -17.26
N VAL A 29 6.52 -3.35 -16.83
CA VAL A 29 7.22 -4.32 -15.99
C VAL A 29 7.78 -5.49 -16.84
N SER A 30 8.78 -6.18 -16.29
CA SER A 30 9.39 -7.36 -16.91
C SER A 30 8.50 -8.61 -16.74
N GLU A 31 8.83 -9.70 -17.44
CA GLU A 31 8.12 -10.98 -17.29
C GLU A 31 8.36 -11.63 -15.92
N ASP A 32 9.54 -11.43 -15.34
CA ASP A 32 9.97 -11.92 -14.02
C ASP A 32 9.71 -10.91 -12.91
N PHE A 33 8.92 -9.85 -13.16
CA PHE A 33 8.53 -8.84 -12.22
C PHE A 33 7.98 -9.42 -10.90
N GLU A 34 8.36 -8.82 -9.79
CA GLU A 34 7.79 -9.12 -8.48
C GLU A 34 7.36 -7.83 -7.76
N LEU A 35 6.12 -7.79 -7.27
CA LEU A 35 5.65 -6.76 -6.35
C LEU A 35 5.38 -7.40 -4.99
N VAL A 36 5.95 -6.83 -3.93
CA VAL A 36 5.71 -7.22 -2.54
C VAL A 36 4.96 -6.11 -1.82
N ASP A 37 3.72 -6.38 -1.42
CA ASP A 37 2.92 -5.46 -0.60
C ASP A 37 3.13 -5.79 0.88
N PHE A 38 4.06 -5.08 1.53
CA PHE A 38 4.41 -5.32 2.93
C PHE A 38 3.31 -4.94 3.92
N ALA A 39 2.41 -4.05 3.56
CA ALA A 39 1.28 -3.68 4.40
C ALA A 39 0.12 -4.69 4.33
N ALA A 40 0.09 -5.53 3.28
CA ALA A 40 -0.86 -6.62 3.08
C ALA A 40 -0.21 -8.00 3.35
N GLU A 41 0.37 -8.18 4.54
CA GLU A 41 1.00 -9.44 4.99
C GLU A 41 2.10 -9.97 4.05
N SER A 42 2.84 -9.07 3.39
CA SER A 42 3.86 -9.37 2.39
C SER A 42 3.31 -10.20 1.21
N GLN A 43 2.08 -9.88 0.78
CA GLN A 43 1.50 -10.51 -0.40
C GLN A 43 2.36 -10.22 -1.63
N ILE A 44 2.58 -11.26 -2.45
CA ILE A 44 3.46 -11.20 -3.61
C ILE A 44 2.65 -11.35 -4.89
N PHE A 45 2.88 -10.44 -5.85
CA PHE A 45 2.29 -10.45 -7.18
C PHE A 45 3.40 -10.57 -8.23
N ARG A 46 3.26 -11.50 -9.19
CA ARG A 46 4.33 -11.81 -10.15
C ARG A 46 3.93 -11.55 -11.58
N GLY A 47 4.90 -11.04 -12.35
CA GLY A 47 4.78 -10.75 -13.76
C GLY A 47 3.74 -9.67 -14.06
N GLN A 48 3.51 -9.43 -15.33
CA GLN A 48 2.55 -8.43 -15.79
C GLN A 48 1.13 -8.70 -15.27
N GLN A 49 0.72 -9.97 -15.22
CA GLN A 49 -0.59 -10.36 -14.70
C GLN A 49 -0.74 -10.07 -13.21
N GLY A 50 0.33 -10.27 -12.43
CA GLY A 50 0.34 -9.94 -11.00
C GLY A 50 0.17 -8.44 -10.77
N LEU A 51 0.83 -7.58 -11.55
CA LEU A 51 0.62 -6.13 -11.47
C LEU A 51 -0.82 -5.74 -11.81
N ARG A 52 -1.39 -6.29 -12.89
CA ARG A 52 -2.81 -6.05 -13.24
C ARG A 52 -3.74 -6.44 -12.08
N GLN A 53 -3.50 -7.59 -11.48
CA GLN A 53 -4.31 -8.07 -10.34
C GLN A 53 -4.20 -7.13 -9.14
N TRP A 54 -3.01 -6.68 -8.79
CA TRP A 54 -2.80 -5.73 -7.70
C TRP A 54 -3.50 -4.40 -7.95
N LEU A 55 -3.31 -3.82 -9.14
CA LEU A 55 -4.00 -2.59 -9.56
C LEU A 55 -5.52 -2.75 -9.53
N GLN A 56 -6.04 -3.88 -10.03
CA GLN A 56 -7.47 -4.15 -10.06
C GLN A 56 -8.10 -4.22 -8.67
N ILE A 57 -7.37 -4.72 -7.65
CA ILE A 57 -7.84 -4.74 -6.26
C ILE A 57 -8.11 -3.30 -5.79
N PHE A 58 -7.17 -2.38 -6.02
CA PHE A 58 -7.31 -1.00 -5.60
C PHE A 58 -8.33 -0.22 -6.45
N LEU A 59 -8.30 -0.34 -7.76
CA LEU A 59 -9.25 0.34 -8.66
C LEU A 59 -10.70 -0.14 -8.48
N THR A 60 -10.89 -1.41 -8.11
CA THR A 60 -12.22 -1.92 -7.75
C THR A 60 -12.70 -1.32 -6.44
N ALA A 61 -11.84 -1.31 -5.42
CA ALA A 61 -12.20 -0.77 -4.10
C ALA A 61 -12.41 0.76 -4.12
N PHE A 62 -11.58 1.46 -4.90
CA PHE A 62 -11.56 2.92 -5.02
C PHE A 62 -11.66 3.36 -6.48
N PRO A 63 -12.88 3.37 -7.09
CA PRO A 63 -13.04 3.69 -8.52
C PRO A 63 -12.63 5.11 -8.91
N ASP A 64 -12.48 6.00 -7.94
CA ASP A 64 -11.99 7.37 -8.09
C ASP A 64 -10.54 7.53 -7.59
N ALA A 65 -9.79 6.43 -7.50
CA ALA A 65 -8.41 6.45 -7.01
C ALA A 65 -7.53 7.38 -7.84
N LYS A 66 -6.72 8.18 -7.13
CA LYS A 66 -5.66 9.02 -7.70
C LYS A 66 -4.45 8.99 -6.79
N VAL A 67 -3.29 9.06 -7.39
CA VAL A 67 -2.01 9.17 -6.68
C VAL A 67 -1.34 10.49 -7.04
N GLU A 68 -0.84 11.17 -6.02
CA GLU A 68 -0.04 12.39 -6.15
C GLU A 68 1.40 12.06 -5.77
N LEU A 69 2.27 12.01 -6.78
CA LEU A 69 3.69 11.72 -6.59
C LEU A 69 4.38 12.94 -5.95
N THR A 70 4.86 12.76 -4.71
CA THR A 70 5.49 13.85 -3.93
C THR A 70 7.01 13.83 -4.04
N SER A 71 7.62 12.67 -4.21
CA SER A 71 9.08 12.53 -4.31
C SER A 71 9.46 11.37 -5.23
N VAL A 72 10.53 11.58 -6.01
CA VAL A 72 11.21 10.52 -6.78
C VAL A 72 12.71 10.69 -6.57
N VAL A 73 13.33 9.70 -5.96
CA VAL A 73 14.77 9.69 -5.71
C VAL A 73 15.40 8.53 -6.48
N ALA A 74 16.12 8.84 -7.53
CA ALA A 74 16.91 7.86 -8.28
C ALA A 74 18.38 7.92 -7.84
N THR A 75 18.98 6.78 -7.53
CA THR A 75 20.30 6.69 -6.87
C THR A 75 21.48 6.68 -7.85
N GLY A 76 21.25 6.82 -9.16
CA GLY A 76 22.29 6.70 -10.20
C GLY A 76 22.56 5.26 -10.66
N GLY A 77 21.77 4.30 -10.20
CA GLY A 77 21.75 2.89 -10.61
C GLY A 77 20.33 2.44 -10.91
N ASP A 78 20.07 1.16 -10.69
CA ASP A 78 18.78 0.53 -10.99
C ASP A 78 17.68 0.88 -9.99
N TRP A 79 18.03 1.43 -8.83
CA TRP A 79 17.08 1.67 -7.75
C TRP A 79 16.48 3.07 -7.76
N VAL A 80 15.16 3.10 -7.59
CA VAL A 80 14.37 4.33 -7.45
C VAL A 80 13.50 4.20 -6.21
N PHE A 81 13.47 5.24 -5.38
CA PHE A 81 12.52 5.36 -4.28
C PHE A 81 11.49 6.44 -4.61
N THR A 82 10.23 6.17 -4.31
CA THR A 82 9.14 7.12 -4.50
C THR A 82 8.36 7.31 -3.20
N GLU A 83 7.87 8.53 -3.01
CA GLU A 83 6.81 8.83 -2.05
C GLU A 83 5.63 9.46 -2.79
N PHE A 84 4.44 9.04 -2.42
CA PHE A 84 3.20 9.56 -2.98
C PHE A 84 2.05 9.49 -1.98
N VAL A 85 0.97 10.19 -2.28
CA VAL A 85 -0.27 10.14 -1.52
C VAL A 85 -1.35 9.53 -2.39
N GLY A 86 -1.85 8.37 -1.99
CA GLY A 86 -3.02 7.74 -2.59
C GLY A 86 -4.31 8.29 -1.98
N ARG A 87 -5.27 8.67 -2.83
CA ARG A 87 -6.60 9.13 -2.42
C ARG A 87 -7.68 8.37 -3.17
N GLY A 88 -8.83 8.18 -2.52
CA GLY A 88 -9.99 7.57 -3.14
C GLY A 88 -11.15 7.43 -2.19
N THR A 89 -12.33 7.05 -2.74
CA THR A 89 -13.55 6.76 -1.99
C THR A 89 -13.84 5.28 -2.07
N HIS A 90 -13.94 4.61 -0.92
CA HIS A 90 -14.18 3.17 -0.83
C HIS A 90 -15.60 2.80 -1.25
N ARG A 91 -15.79 2.49 -2.53
CA ARG A 91 -17.09 2.19 -3.17
C ARG A 91 -17.22 0.76 -3.66
N GLY A 92 -16.15 0.00 -3.70
CA GLY A 92 -16.13 -1.42 -4.06
C GLY A 92 -15.51 -2.28 -2.97
N PRO A 93 -15.54 -3.61 -3.08
CA PRO A 93 -14.91 -4.51 -2.11
C PRO A 93 -13.39 -4.36 -2.16
N LEU A 94 -12.75 -4.20 -0.99
CA LEU A 94 -11.30 -4.27 -0.85
C LEU A 94 -10.93 -5.69 -0.41
N VAL A 95 -10.32 -6.45 -1.30
CA VAL A 95 -9.91 -7.84 -1.07
C VAL A 95 -8.46 -7.86 -0.60
N GLY A 96 -8.19 -8.54 0.51
CA GLY A 96 -6.86 -8.72 1.06
C GLY A 96 -6.68 -10.10 1.72
N PRO A 97 -5.47 -10.43 2.21
CA PRO A 97 -5.18 -11.73 2.82
C PRO A 97 -6.09 -12.07 4.02
N ALA A 98 -6.43 -11.06 4.83
CA ALA A 98 -7.31 -11.21 6.00
C ALA A 98 -8.81 -11.29 5.65
N GLY A 99 -9.18 -11.18 4.38
CA GLY A 99 -10.56 -11.23 3.89
C GLY A 99 -10.97 -10.00 3.09
N THR A 100 -12.27 -9.80 2.95
CA THR A 100 -12.86 -8.73 2.15
C THR A 100 -13.53 -7.68 3.02
N ILE A 101 -13.16 -6.41 2.82
CA ILE A 101 -13.85 -5.27 3.43
C ILE A 101 -14.90 -4.78 2.45
N LEU A 102 -16.17 -4.79 2.88
CA LEU A 102 -17.28 -4.29 2.09
C LEU A 102 -17.22 -2.75 1.97
N PRO A 103 -17.78 -2.16 0.90
CA PRO A 103 -17.76 -0.72 0.68
C PRO A 103 -18.25 0.08 1.87
N THR A 104 -17.46 1.04 2.33
CA THR A 104 -17.79 1.88 3.49
C THR A 104 -18.24 3.29 3.11
N GLY A 105 -18.07 3.69 1.85
CA GLY A 105 -18.32 5.04 1.35
C GLY A 105 -17.34 6.09 1.87
N ARG A 106 -16.32 5.69 2.65
CA ARG A 106 -15.35 6.60 3.26
C ARG A 106 -14.25 7.00 2.29
N ARG A 107 -13.76 8.21 2.45
CA ARG A 107 -12.56 8.68 1.76
C ARG A 107 -11.31 8.26 2.51
N ILE A 108 -10.28 7.95 1.75
CA ILE A 108 -8.94 7.70 2.26
C ILE A 108 -7.95 8.71 1.69
N GLU A 109 -6.93 8.99 2.49
CA GLU A 109 -5.71 9.69 2.11
C GLU A 109 -4.54 8.97 2.78
N LEU A 110 -3.72 8.30 1.99
CA LEU A 110 -2.71 7.37 2.48
C LEU A 110 -1.34 7.72 1.91
N PRO A 111 -0.38 8.14 2.75
CA PRO A 111 1.02 8.21 2.35
C PRO A 111 1.57 6.80 2.09
N VAL A 112 2.29 6.67 0.98
CA VAL A 112 2.89 5.43 0.51
C VAL A 112 4.32 5.68 0.09
N GLY A 113 5.23 4.77 0.43
CA GLY A 113 6.58 4.72 -0.10
C GLY A 113 6.77 3.45 -0.93
N GLU A 114 7.47 3.56 -2.04
CA GLU A 114 7.84 2.41 -2.85
C GLU A 114 9.33 2.42 -3.17
N LEU A 115 9.95 1.24 -3.06
CA LEU A 115 11.28 0.97 -3.57
C LEU A 115 11.14 0.16 -4.86
N LEU A 116 11.62 0.71 -5.96
CA LEU A 116 11.53 0.10 -7.29
C LEU A 116 12.92 -0.22 -7.82
N ARG A 117 13.02 -1.29 -8.62
CA ARG A 117 14.20 -1.64 -9.39
C ARG A 117 13.88 -1.59 -10.89
N VAL A 118 14.70 -0.83 -11.63
CA VAL A 118 14.52 -0.64 -13.07
C VAL A 118 15.76 -1.19 -13.78
N GLU A 119 15.58 -2.24 -14.56
CA GLU A 119 16.64 -2.90 -15.32
C GLU A 119 16.23 -2.98 -16.80
N GLU A 120 17.14 -2.63 -17.70
CA GLU A 120 16.92 -2.68 -19.15
C GLU A 120 15.62 -1.98 -19.62
N GLY A 121 15.24 -0.88 -18.94
CA GLY A 121 14.04 -0.12 -19.27
C GLY A 121 12.71 -0.77 -18.83
N LYS A 122 12.77 -1.75 -17.93
CA LYS A 122 11.61 -2.40 -17.30
C LYS A 122 11.73 -2.35 -15.79
N ILE A 123 10.59 -2.31 -15.09
CA ILE A 123 10.54 -2.49 -13.65
C ILE A 123 10.59 -3.99 -13.37
N THR A 124 11.56 -4.43 -12.58
CA THR A 124 11.73 -5.85 -12.20
C THR A 124 11.24 -6.13 -10.78
N LEU A 125 11.22 -5.10 -9.92
CA LEU A 125 10.81 -5.24 -8.52
C LEU A 125 10.08 -3.99 -8.04
N VAL A 126 9.05 -4.18 -7.22
CA VAL A 126 8.41 -3.13 -6.41
C VAL A 126 8.20 -3.65 -4.98
N HIS A 127 8.67 -2.89 -4.02
CA HIS A 127 8.32 -3.06 -2.61
C HIS A 127 7.44 -1.89 -2.17
N THR A 128 6.19 -2.17 -1.81
CA THR A 128 5.21 -1.16 -1.38
C THR A 128 5.07 -1.14 0.13
N TYR A 129 5.13 0.05 0.73
CA TYR A 129 5.04 0.29 2.17
C TYR A 129 4.01 1.37 2.47
N TYR A 130 3.04 1.08 3.32
CA TYR A 130 2.09 2.06 3.86
C TYR A 130 1.58 1.63 5.24
N ASP A 131 1.00 2.57 5.99
CA ASP A 131 0.39 2.24 7.29
C ASP A 131 -1.00 1.61 7.11
N GLY A 132 -1.04 0.27 7.08
CA GLY A 132 -2.29 -0.50 7.01
C GLY A 132 -3.25 -0.20 8.17
N ALA A 133 -2.75 0.12 9.37
CA ALA A 133 -3.60 0.49 10.49
C ALA A 133 -4.27 1.86 10.27
N THR A 134 -3.59 2.80 9.62
CA THR A 134 -4.18 4.07 9.19
C THR A 134 -5.25 3.85 8.14
N LEU A 135 -5.01 3.01 7.13
CA LEU A 135 -6.01 2.63 6.13
C LEU A 135 -7.27 2.04 6.82
N MET A 136 -7.10 1.07 7.71
CA MET A 136 -8.21 0.44 8.43
C MET A 136 -8.99 1.45 9.29
N ARG A 137 -8.30 2.41 9.93
CA ARG A 137 -8.96 3.49 10.70
C ARG A 137 -9.78 4.42 9.80
N GLN A 138 -9.24 4.81 8.65
CA GLN A 138 -9.95 5.67 7.70
C GLN A 138 -11.17 4.97 7.11
N LEU A 139 -11.06 3.67 6.82
CA LEU A 139 -12.19 2.83 6.39
C LEU A 139 -13.22 2.58 7.51
N GLY A 140 -12.87 2.86 8.78
CA GLY A 140 -13.75 2.68 9.93
C GLY A 140 -13.93 1.22 10.36
N VAL A 141 -13.06 0.33 9.93
CA VAL A 141 -13.06 -1.09 10.31
C VAL A 141 -12.14 -1.39 11.50
N PHE A 142 -11.31 -0.42 11.87
CA PHE A 142 -10.49 -0.52 13.07
C PHE A 142 -11.25 0.10 14.27
N PRO A 143 -11.21 -0.52 15.46
CA PRO A 143 -11.91 0.03 16.61
C PRO A 143 -11.43 1.44 16.94
N PRO A 144 -12.33 2.37 17.31
CA PRO A 144 -11.95 3.72 17.70
C PRO A 144 -10.99 3.68 18.89
N ARG A 145 -10.04 4.61 18.94
CA ARG A 145 -8.99 4.72 19.97
C ARG A 145 -9.45 4.56 21.43
N PRO A 146 -10.67 5.02 21.85
CA PRO A 146 -11.16 4.85 23.21
C PRO A 146 -11.27 3.38 23.66
N GLU A 147 -11.63 2.46 22.76
CA GLU A 147 -11.76 1.03 23.10
C GLU A 147 -10.40 0.35 23.28
N VAL A 148 -9.40 0.78 22.52
CA VAL A 148 -8.02 0.29 22.70
C VAL A 148 -7.46 0.76 24.04
N LEU A 149 -7.69 2.02 24.42
CA LEU A 149 -7.33 2.55 25.75
C LEU A 149 -8.04 1.81 26.88
N GLY A 150 -9.33 1.51 26.72
CA GLY A 150 -10.10 0.71 27.67
C GLY A 150 -9.50 -0.69 27.87
N ARG A 151 -9.12 -1.37 26.79
CA ARG A 151 -8.48 -2.70 26.86
C ARG A 151 -7.10 -2.66 27.52
N ILE A 152 -6.29 -1.64 27.24
CA ILE A 152 -4.99 -1.43 27.90
C ILE A 152 -5.17 -1.19 29.39
N LEU A 153 -6.11 -0.34 29.79
CA LEU A 153 -6.40 -0.05 31.20
C LEU A 153 -6.90 -1.29 31.95
N ILE A 154 -7.79 -2.09 31.33
CA ILE A 154 -8.28 -3.36 31.90
C ILE A 154 -7.13 -4.35 32.06
N TYR A 155 -6.24 -4.47 31.08
CA TYR A 155 -5.07 -5.34 31.17
C TYR A 155 -4.12 -4.91 32.29
N GLN A 156 -3.82 -3.62 32.39
CA GLN A 156 -2.98 -3.09 33.47
C GLN A 156 -3.60 -3.29 34.85
N ALA A 157 -4.92 -3.06 34.98
CA ALA A 157 -5.64 -3.29 36.24
C ALA A 157 -5.62 -4.78 36.66
N LYS A 158 -5.79 -5.71 35.70
CA LYS A 158 -5.66 -7.16 35.96
C LYS A 158 -4.23 -7.52 36.41
N LYS A 159 -3.22 -6.98 35.77
CA LYS A 159 -1.80 -7.22 36.10
C LYS A 159 -1.42 -6.67 37.48
N LEU A 160 -1.97 -5.53 37.87
CA LEU A 160 -1.79 -5.00 39.23
C LEU A 160 -2.43 -5.90 40.28
N ARG A 161 -3.69 -6.38 40.04
CA ARG A 161 -4.41 -7.26 40.98
C ARG A 161 -3.70 -8.60 41.17
N SER A 162 -3.09 -9.19 40.11
CA SER A 162 -2.33 -10.43 40.26
C SER A 162 -1.06 -10.24 41.11
N ARG A 163 -0.32 -9.13 40.94
CA ARG A 163 0.87 -8.81 41.76
C ARG A 163 0.56 -8.57 43.25
N VAL A 164 -0.61 -8.01 43.55
CA VAL A 164 -1.05 -7.82 44.94
C VAL A 164 -1.45 -9.15 45.60
N ARG A 165 -1.98 -10.10 44.79
CA ARG A 165 -2.41 -11.43 45.27
C ARG A 165 -1.22 -12.37 45.52
N GLU A 166 -0.11 -12.21 44.79
CA GLU A 166 1.13 -12.99 44.97
C GLU A 166 1.99 -12.52 46.17
N ARG A 167 1.69 -11.35 46.74
CA ARG A 167 2.39 -10.78 47.91
C ARG A 167 1.66 -11.01 49.26
N ARG A 168 0.55 -11.76 49.23
CA ARG A 168 -0.16 -12.22 50.43
C ARG A 168 -0.04 -13.73 50.60
#